data_8309dbfc3f071f86519d9a4b88e82ae3
#
_entry.id   8309dbfc3f071f86519d9a4b88e82ae3
#
_cell.length_a   1.000
_cell.length_b   1.000
_cell.length_c   1.000
_cell.angle_alpha   90.00
_cell.angle_beta   90.00
_cell.angle_gamma   90.00
#
_symmetry.space_group_name_H-M   'P 1'
#
loop_
_entity.id
_entity.type
_entity.pdbx_description
1 polymer ?
#
loop_
_entity_poly.entity_id
_entity_poly.type
_entity_poly.pdbx_seq_one_letter_code
_entity_poly.pdbx_strand_id
1 'polypeptide(L)'
;RDYKVTGVQTCALPICEITLRHLSILGRPTYIQIRPKRYRCRSCSDHPTTTQKSSWYDTRSPHTKAYETHVLLNLVNSTVEDVRMKEGLGYEAVMGIIDRHVSQKVDWSQFSELPIIGVDEITLKKGHRDYVAVITARLANHQNHILAVLKDRQKATVKEFFSTIPKHLRKTIQVVCTDLYD
;
A
#
# COMPACT_ATOMS: atom_id res chain seq x y z
N ARG A 1 9.28 3.78 -27.34
CA ARG A 1 9.62 2.39 -27.80
C ARG A 1 8.31 1.64 -27.93
N ASP A 2 7.93 1.37 -29.19
CA ASP A 2 6.74 0.56 -29.48
C ASP A 2 7.04 -0.88 -29.10
N TYR A 3 6.29 -1.40 -28.11
CA TYR A 3 6.32 -2.83 -27.82
C TYR A 3 5.59 -3.54 -28.97
N LYS A 4 6.35 -4.17 -29.86
CA LYS A 4 5.82 -5.15 -30.82
C LYS A 4 5.29 -6.35 -30.03
N VAL A 5 4.00 -6.39 -29.80
CA VAL A 5 3.32 -7.63 -29.41
C VAL A 5 3.17 -8.45 -30.69
N THR A 6 4.09 -9.36 -30.89
CA THR A 6 4.05 -10.31 -32.02
C THR A 6 2.81 -11.21 -31.87
N GLY A 7 1.92 -11.19 -32.87
CA GLY A 7 0.85 -12.17 -33.04
C GLY A 7 -0.56 -11.74 -32.70
N VAL A 8 -0.82 -10.53 -32.17
CA VAL A 8 -2.19 -10.06 -31.88
C VAL A 8 -2.52 -8.88 -32.78
N GLN A 9 -3.34 -9.10 -33.79
CA GLN A 9 -3.95 -7.98 -34.53
C GLN A 9 -4.99 -7.31 -33.63
N THR A 10 -4.68 -6.11 -33.14
CA THR A 10 -5.53 -5.33 -32.28
C THR A 10 -6.12 -4.15 -33.03
N CYS A 11 -7.42 -3.90 -32.85
CA CYS A 11 -8.09 -2.69 -33.35
C CYS A 11 -8.19 -1.71 -32.19
N ALA A 12 -7.77 -0.47 -32.39
CA ALA A 12 -7.97 0.60 -31.42
C ALA A 12 -9.48 0.93 -31.35
N LEU A 13 -10.03 0.91 -30.15
CA LEU A 13 -11.41 1.34 -29.88
C LEU A 13 -11.37 2.77 -29.32
N PRO A 14 -12.37 3.61 -29.61
CA PRO A 14 -12.45 4.93 -29.02
C PRO A 14 -12.48 4.83 -27.49
N ILE A 15 -11.66 5.60 -26.83
CA ILE A 15 -11.62 5.71 -25.36
C ILE A 15 -11.81 7.15 -24.97
N CYS A 16 -12.54 7.33 -23.87
CA CYS A 16 -12.68 8.63 -23.24
C CYS A 16 -11.31 9.15 -22.78
N GLU A 17 -11.13 10.43 -22.88
CA GLU A 17 -10.04 11.14 -22.28
C GLU A 17 -10.10 10.98 -20.75
N ILE A 18 -8.96 10.71 -20.14
CA ILE A 18 -8.82 10.67 -18.69
C ILE A 18 -7.88 11.79 -18.24
N THR A 19 -8.20 12.35 -17.08
CA THR A 19 -7.40 13.39 -16.44
C THR A 19 -6.76 12.79 -15.19
N LEU A 20 -5.43 12.88 -15.09
CA LEU A 20 -4.65 12.37 -13.97
C LEU A 20 -3.99 13.54 -13.25
N ARG A 21 -4.18 13.63 -11.94
CA ARG A 21 -3.43 14.59 -11.14
C ARG A 21 -1.97 14.18 -11.07
N HIS A 22 -1.09 15.17 -11.27
CA HIS A 22 0.36 15.03 -11.21
C HIS A 22 0.95 15.95 -10.15
N LEU A 23 2.27 15.86 -9.95
CA LEU A 23 3.02 16.75 -9.07
C LEU A 23 2.75 18.20 -9.42
N SER A 24 2.62 19.03 -8.40
CA SER A 24 2.40 20.47 -8.58
C SER A 24 3.59 21.13 -9.27
N ILE A 25 3.31 22.07 -10.17
CA ILE A 25 4.32 22.91 -10.83
C ILE A 25 4.17 24.32 -10.29
N LEU A 26 5.26 24.87 -9.74
CA LEU A 26 5.28 26.22 -9.13
C LEU A 26 4.16 26.40 -8.09
N GLY A 27 3.90 25.37 -7.26
CA GLY A 27 2.86 25.40 -6.23
C GLY A 27 1.42 25.30 -6.77
N ARG A 28 1.23 25.10 -8.08
CA ARG A 28 -0.11 24.96 -8.69
C ARG A 28 -0.41 23.49 -9.00
N PRO A 29 -1.62 23.00 -8.68
CA PRO A 29 -2.06 21.66 -9.06
C PRO A 29 -1.96 21.45 -10.57
N THR A 30 -1.34 20.36 -10.99
CA THR A 30 -1.12 20.03 -12.39
C THR A 30 -1.86 18.76 -12.76
N TYR A 31 -2.44 18.74 -13.94
CA TYR A 31 -3.20 17.62 -14.46
C TYR A 31 -2.69 17.22 -15.84
N ILE A 32 -2.57 15.91 -16.06
CA ILE A 32 -2.18 15.33 -17.34
C ILE A 32 -3.42 14.72 -17.97
N GLN A 33 -3.78 15.20 -19.16
CA GLN A 33 -4.87 14.64 -19.95
C GLN A 33 -4.31 13.68 -20.98
N ILE A 34 -4.84 12.47 -21.03
CA ILE A 34 -4.42 11.43 -21.96
C ILE A 34 -5.62 10.68 -22.53
N ARG A 35 -5.40 10.05 -23.68
CA ARG A 35 -6.36 9.11 -24.31
C ARG A 35 -5.69 7.74 -24.40
N PRO A 36 -5.82 6.87 -23.38
CA PRO A 36 -5.24 5.54 -23.42
C PRO A 36 -5.85 4.73 -24.57
N LYS A 37 -5.04 3.97 -25.29
CA LYS A 37 -5.54 3.11 -26.36
C LYS A 37 -6.20 1.84 -25.77
N ARG A 38 -7.31 1.40 -26.35
CA ARG A 38 -7.96 0.13 -26.02
C ARG A 38 -7.90 -0.78 -27.24
N TYR A 39 -7.51 -2.00 -27.01
CA TYR A 39 -7.28 -2.99 -28.06
C TYR A 39 -8.29 -4.14 -27.92
N ARG A 40 -8.75 -4.65 -29.04
CA ARG A 40 -9.63 -5.83 -29.09
C ARG A 40 -8.86 -6.96 -29.78
N CYS A 41 -8.85 -8.14 -29.19
CA CYS A 41 -8.28 -9.31 -29.81
C CYS A 41 -9.16 -9.74 -31.00
N ARG A 42 -8.55 -9.93 -32.17
CA ARG A 42 -9.26 -10.44 -33.37
C ARG A 42 -9.16 -11.95 -33.50
N SER A 43 -8.19 -12.56 -32.85
CA SER A 43 -7.89 -13.99 -32.97
C SER A 43 -8.61 -14.85 -31.94
N CYS A 44 -9.11 -14.27 -30.82
CA CYS A 44 -9.84 -14.99 -29.79
C CYS A 44 -11.34 -15.02 -30.11
N SER A 45 -12.02 -16.14 -29.83
CA SER A 45 -13.46 -16.30 -30.05
C SER A 45 -14.30 -15.25 -29.33
N ASP A 46 -13.92 -14.89 -28.10
CA ASP A 46 -14.64 -13.92 -27.25
C ASP A 46 -14.22 -12.48 -27.48
N HIS A 47 -13.29 -12.25 -28.41
CA HIS A 47 -12.76 -10.91 -28.71
C HIS A 47 -12.45 -10.04 -27.49
N PRO A 48 -11.68 -10.52 -26.49
CA PRO A 48 -11.42 -9.79 -25.28
C PRO A 48 -10.76 -8.44 -25.56
N THR A 49 -11.06 -7.47 -24.71
CA THR A 49 -10.49 -6.12 -24.83
C THR A 49 -9.50 -5.85 -23.71
N THR A 50 -8.42 -5.12 -24.03
CA THR A 50 -7.44 -4.65 -23.05
C THR A 50 -7.13 -3.18 -23.26
N THR A 51 -6.92 -2.44 -22.18
CA THR A 51 -6.50 -1.04 -22.22
C THR A 51 -4.97 -0.95 -22.14
N GLN A 52 -4.39 -0.01 -22.85
CA GLN A 52 -2.97 0.28 -22.80
C GLN A 52 -2.52 0.47 -21.34
N LYS A 53 -1.57 -0.35 -20.91
CA LYS A 53 -0.93 -0.20 -19.60
C LYS A 53 0.24 0.79 -19.73
N SER A 54 0.43 1.59 -18.70
CA SER A 54 1.55 2.52 -18.61
C SER A 54 2.28 2.32 -17.29
N SER A 55 3.58 2.57 -17.26
CA SER A 55 4.40 2.41 -16.05
C SER A 55 4.18 3.51 -15.02
N TRP A 56 3.73 4.69 -15.44
CA TRP A 56 3.68 5.91 -14.63
C TRP A 56 2.31 6.23 -14.02
N TYR A 57 1.25 5.49 -14.35
CA TYR A 57 -0.06 5.56 -13.70
C TYR A 57 -0.72 4.19 -13.62
N ASP A 58 -1.67 4.03 -12.72
CA ASP A 58 -2.55 2.87 -12.63
C ASP A 58 -3.91 3.21 -13.23
N THR A 59 -4.50 2.28 -14.00
CA THR A 59 -5.81 2.48 -14.64
C THR A 59 -6.97 2.66 -13.65
N ARG A 60 -6.76 2.32 -12.39
CA ARG A 60 -7.74 2.46 -11.31
C ARG A 60 -7.50 3.70 -10.45
N SER A 61 -6.50 4.51 -10.77
CA SER A 61 -6.18 5.72 -10.02
C SER A 61 -6.41 6.97 -10.86
N PRO A 62 -6.99 8.03 -10.29
CA PRO A 62 -7.05 9.35 -10.91
C PRO A 62 -5.74 10.13 -10.76
N HIS A 63 -4.68 9.48 -10.29
CA HIS A 63 -3.39 10.09 -9.99
C HIS A 63 -2.26 9.40 -10.75
N THR A 64 -1.17 10.12 -10.98
CA THR A 64 0.09 9.50 -11.40
C THR A 64 0.78 8.85 -10.21
N LYS A 65 1.58 7.80 -10.44
CA LYS A 65 2.36 7.15 -9.38
C LYS A 65 3.29 8.12 -8.65
N ALA A 66 3.90 9.06 -9.40
CA ALA A 66 4.74 10.09 -8.80
C ALA A 66 3.98 10.97 -7.80
N TYR A 67 2.72 11.33 -8.12
CA TYR A 67 1.87 12.09 -7.21
C TYR A 67 1.45 11.25 -5.99
N GLU A 68 1.07 9.99 -6.18
CA GLU A 68 0.75 9.10 -5.06
C GLU A 68 1.94 8.90 -4.12
N THR A 69 3.15 8.72 -4.67
CA THR A 69 4.39 8.66 -3.86
C THR A 69 4.61 9.96 -3.08
N HIS A 70 4.39 11.12 -3.69
CA HIS A 70 4.49 12.41 -3.01
C HIS A 70 3.51 12.52 -1.84
N VAL A 71 2.25 12.13 -2.03
CA VAL A 71 1.23 12.12 -0.96
C VAL A 71 1.64 11.19 0.18
N LEU A 72 2.15 9.99 -0.12
CA LEU A 72 2.62 9.04 0.90
C LEU A 72 3.81 9.59 1.69
N LEU A 73 4.75 10.26 1.03
CA LEU A 73 5.88 10.90 1.72
C LEU A 73 5.42 12.04 2.63
N ASN A 74 4.41 12.81 2.23
CA ASN A 74 3.82 13.85 3.07
C ASN A 74 3.06 13.33 4.29
N LEU A 75 2.66 12.05 4.28
CA LEU A 75 2.03 11.40 5.45
C LEU A 75 3.05 11.00 6.52
N VAL A 76 4.34 10.94 6.19
CA VAL A 76 5.38 10.68 7.18
C VAL A 76 5.43 11.82 8.18
N ASN A 77 5.24 11.51 9.46
CA ASN A 77 5.15 12.49 10.57
C ASN A 77 4.01 13.52 10.42
N SER A 78 2.94 13.16 9.71
CA SER A 78 1.77 14.02 9.49
C SER A 78 0.47 13.20 9.62
N THR A 79 -0.66 13.86 9.64
CA THR A 79 -1.98 13.21 9.66
C THR A 79 -2.60 13.19 8.26
N VAL A 80 -3.57 12.29 8.05
CA VAL A 80 -4.35 12.25 6.81
C VAL A 80 -5.05 13.59 6.59
N GLU A 81 -5.54 14.20 7.67
CA GLU A 81 -6.23 15.50 7.62
C GLU A 81 -5.30 16.63 7.17
N ASP A 82 -4.08 16.69 7.71
CA ASP A 82 -3.09 17.71 7.32
C ASP A 82 -2.71 17.56 5.84
N VAL A 83 -2.48 16.32 5.40
CA VAL A 83 -2.09 16.06 4.01
C VAL A 83 -3.22 16.38 3.05
N ARG A 84 -4.48 15.99 3.37
CA ARG A 84 -5.60 16.32 2.50
C ARG A 84 -5.80 17.83 2.36
N MET A 85 -5.59 18.59 3.45
CA MET A 85 -5.69 20.05 3.41
C MET A 85 -4.57 20.68 2.57
N LYS A 86 -3.32 20.26 2.77
CA LYS A 86 -2.15 20.74 2.02
C LYS A 86 -2.27 20.47 0.54
N GLU A 87 -2.74 19.28 0.19
CA GLU A 87 -2.85 18.82 -1.20
C GLU A 87 -4.21 19.19 -1.84
N GLY A 88 -5.17 19.70 -1.08
CA GLY A 88 -6.53 19.97 -1.56
C GLY A 88 -7.23 18.71 -2.06
N LEU A 89 -7.04 17.58 -1.35
CA LEU A 89 -7.67 16.30 -1.64
C LEU A 89 -8.88 16.05 -0.72
N GLY A 90 -9.79 15.16 -1.14
CA GLY A 90 -10.77 14.57 -0.24
C GLY A 90 -10.11 13.54 0.69
N TYR A 91 -10.68 13.32 1.88
CA TYR A 91 -10.21 12.30 2.83
C TYR A 91 -10.12 10.91 2.17
N GLU A 92 -11.18 10.50 1.48
CA GLU A 92 -11.25 9.21 0.77
C GLU A 92 -10.20 9.06 -0.34
N ALA A 93 -9.79 10.17 -0.96
CA ALA A 93 -8.74 10.12 -1.97
C ALA A 93 -7.37 9.80 -1.36
N VAL A 94 -7.05 10.39 -0.19
CA VAL A 94 -5.82 10.08 0.54
C VAL A 94 -5.85 8.65 1.06
N MET A 95 -6.98 8.21 1.66
CA MET A 95 -7.15 6.82 2.11
C MET A 95 -7.01 5.84 0.96
N GLY A 96 -7.60 6.12 -0.20
CA GLY A 96 -7.47 5.27 -1.38
C GLY A 96 -6.04 5.18 -1.92
N ILE A 97 -5.20 6.21 -1.73
CA ILE A 97 -3.77 6.13 -2.01
C ILE A 97 -3.07 5.20 -1.01
N ILE A 98 -3.34 5.36 0.29
CA ILE A 98 -2.79 4.49 1.33
C ILE A 98 -3.13 3.03 1.04
N ASP A 99 -4.39 2.72 0.80
CA ASP A 99 -4.86 1.34 0.56
C ASP A 99 -4.23 0.68 -0.68
N ARG A 100 -3.86 1.47 -1.69
CA ARG A 100 -3.19 0.95 -2.88
C ARG A 100 -1.71 0.62 -2.67
N HIS A 101 -1.04 1.33 -1.77
CA HIS A 101 0.41 1.27 -1.62
C HIS A 101 0.87 0.64 -0.31
N VAL A 102 0.04 0.71 0.74
CA VAL A 102 0.36 0.16 2.05
C VAL A 102 -0.29 -1.20 2.19
N SER A 103 0.51 -2.25 2.17
CA SER A 103 0.02 -3.60 2.43
C SER A 103 -0.36 -3.74 3.90
N GLN A 104 -1.60 -4.17 4.16
CA GLN A 104 -2.05 -4.51 5.51
C GLN A 104 -1.56 -5.90 5.97
N LYS A 105 -0.97 -6.68 5.06
CA LYS A 105 -0.47 -8.03 5.34
C LYS A 105 1.05 -8.05 5.26
N VAL A 106 1.65 -8.74 6.21
CA VAL A 106 3.09 -8.98 6.20
C VAL A 106 3.46 -9.86 5.01
N ASP A 107 4.42 -9.43 4.23
CA ASP A 107 5.06 -10.30 3.25
C ASP A 107 6.15 -11.12 3.93
N TRP A 108 5.77 -12.33 4.37
CA TRP A 108 6.67 -13.23 5.10
C TRP A 108 7.85 -13.71 4.25
N SER A 109 7.80 -13.59 2.92
CA SER A 109 8.90 -14.00 2.05
C SER A 109 10.15 -13.12 2.18
N GLN A 110 9.99 -11.91 2.74
CA GLN A 110 11.08 -10.98 2.97
C GLN A 110 11.94 -11.34 4.20
N PHE A 111 11.47 -12.30 5.03
CA PHE A 111 12.14 -12.68 6.27
C PHE A 111 12.74 -14.07 6.17
N SER A 112 14.03 -14.19 6.44
CA SER A 112 14.72 -15.49 6.59
C SER A 112 14.58 -16.03 8.02
N GLU A 113 14.52 -15.15 9.01
CA GLU A 113 14.42 -15.46 10.44
C GLU A 113 13.75 -14.31 11.21
N LEU A 114 13.22 -14.62 12.38
CA LEU A 114 12.60 -13.67 13.31
C LEU A 114 13.11 -13.94 14.73
N PRO A 115 14.38 -13.62 15.05
CA PRO A 115 14.98 -14.03 16.34
C PRO A 115 14.32 -13.36 17.54
N ILE A 116 13.90 -12.10 17.42
CA ILE A 116 13.29 -11.36 18.53
C ILE A 116 11.99 -10.74 18.04
N ILE A 117 10.90 -10.97 18.78
CA ILE A 117 9.62 -10.31 18.56
C ILE A 117 9.29 -9.44 19.76
N GLY A 118 8.90 -8.20 19.50
CA GLY A 118 8.36 -7.27 20.47
C GLY A 118 6.84 -7.16 20.33
N VAL A 119 6.15 -7.12 21.45
CA VAL A 119 4.73 -6.80 21.55
C VAL A 119 4.61 -5.63 22.50
N ASP A 120 4.14 -4.51 21.98
CA ASP A 120 3.97 -3.25 22.72
C ASP A 120 2.54 -2.75 22.59
N GLU A 121 2.09 -1.96 23.56
CA GLU A 121 0.75 -1.38 23.56
C GLU A 121 0.83 0.14 23.41
N ILE A 122 0.12 0.68 22.45
CA ILE A 122 -0.01 2.12 22.30
C ILE A 122 -1.47 2.55 22.42
N THR A 123 -1.66 3.73 23.01
CA THR A 123 -2.98 4.37 23.11
C THR A 123 -3.17 5.30 21.91
N LEU A 124 -4.19 5.07 21.10
CA LEU A 124 -4.45 5.90 19.90
C LEU A 124 -4.93 7.31 20.26
N LYS A 125 -5.60 7.47 21.40
CA LYS A 125 -6.11 8.77 21.87
C LYS A 125 -5.79 8.97 23.33
N LYS A 126 -5.20 10.13 23.68
CA LYS A 126 -4.93 10.51 25.06
C LYS A 126 -6.23 10.53 25.89
N GLY A 127 -6.24 9.79 27.00
CA GLY A 127 -7.41 9.69 27.90
C GLY A 127 -8.48 8.68 27.49
N HIS A 128 -8.33 7.97 26.39
CA HIS A 128 -9.20 6.88 25.96
C HIS A 128 -8.54 5.52 26.24
N ARG A 129 -9.39 4.49 26.49
CA ARG A 129 -8.92 3.10 26.71
C ARG A 129 -8.79 2.31 25.41
N ASP A 130 -8.64 3.00 24.28
CA ASP A 130 -8.49 2.39 22.96
C ASP A 130 -7.01 2.05 22.75
N TYR A 131 -6.61 0.88 23.22
CA TYR A 131 -5.27 0.35 23.06
C TYR A 131 -5.19 -0.52 21.81
N VAL A 132 -4.11 -0.37 21.06
CA VAL A 132 -3.74 -1.25 19.95
C VAL A 132 -2.43 -1.93 20.30
N ALA A 133 -2.25 -3.17 19.85
CA ALA A 133 -0.98 -3.86 20.01
C ALA A 133 -0.13 -3.66 18.76
N VAL A 134 1.13 -3.26 18.96
CA VAL A 134 2.13 -3.14 17.90
C VAL A 134 3.07 -4.33 17.99
N ILE A 135 3.13 -5.11 16.92
CA ILE A 135 4.03 -6.25 16.82
C ILE A 135 5.25 -5.84 16.01
N THR A 136 6.42 -6.01 16.59
CA THR A 136 7.70 -5.69 15.97
C THR A 136 8.58 -6.92 15.86
N ALA A 137 9.52 -6.92 14.92
CA ALA A 137 10.61 -7.88 14.87
C ALA A 137 11.94 -7.12 14.86
N ARG A 138 12.90 -7.61 15.63
CA ARG A 138 14.29 -7.18 15.54
C ARG A 138 15.10 -8.31 14.92
N LEU A 139 15.69 -8.02 13.75
CA LEU A 139 16.43 -9.00 12.97
C LEU A 139 17.90 -9.08 13.47
N ALA A 140 18.63 -10.10 13.02
CA ALA A 140 20.05 -10.29 13.38
C ALA A 140 20.95 -9.10 12.95
N ASN A 141 20.60 -8.38 11.90
CA ASN A 141 21.27 -7.16 11.46
C ASN A 141 20.92 -5.92 12.31
N HIS A 142 20.25 -6.10 13.44
CA HIS A 142 19.76 -5.06 14.37
C HIS A 142 18.68 -4.12 13.78
N GLN A 143 18.14 -4.39 12.60
CA GLN A 143 17.03 -3.63 12.05
C GLN A 143 15.72 -4.02 12.77
N ASN A 144 14.91 -3.01 13.06
CA ASN A 144 13.57 -3.19 13.60
C ASN A 144 12.54 -3.05 12.49
N HIS A 145 11.61 -3.99 12.43
CA HIS A 145 10.49 -3.99 11.50
C HIS A 145 9.18 -4.00 12.27
N ILE A 146 8.24 -3.16 11.87
CA ILE A 146 6.85 -3.26 12.36
C ILE A 146 6.19 -4.34 11.52
N LEU A 147 5.76 -5.42 12.16
CA LEU A 147 5.06 -6.52 11.50
C LEU A 147 3.56 -6.25 11.41
N ALA A 148 2.97 -5.69 12.47
CA ALA A 148 1.56 -5.35 12.48
C ALA A 148 1.23 -4.30 13.54
N VAL A 149 0.14 -3.57 13.28
CA VAL A 149 -0.59 -2.80 14.29
C VAL A 149 -1.98 -3.45 14.36
N LEU A 150 -2.27 -4.10 15.48
CA LEU A 150 -3.51 -4.83 15.68
C LEU A 150 -4.60 -3.89 16.19
N LYS A 151 -5.85 -4.17 15.84
CA LYS A 151 -7.02 -3.35 16.20
C LYS A 151 -7.25 -3.19 17.70
N ASP A 152 -6.75 -4.13 18.49
CA ASP A 152 -6.85 -4.16 19.94
C ASP A 152 -5.71 -4.98 20.56
N ARG A 153 -5.63 -5.00 21.89
CA ARG A 153 -4.63 -5.75 22.66
C ARG A 153 -5.12 -7.09 23.18
N GLN A 154 -6.30 -7.56 22.73
CA GLN A 154 -6.88 -8.77 23.23
C GLN A 154 -6.03 -10.00 22.89
N LYS A 155 -5.90 -10.91 23.84
CA LYS A 155 -5.13 -12.16 23.67
C LYS A 155 -5.54 -12.94 22.43
N ALA A 156 -6.83 -12.92 22.08
CA ALA A 156 -7.37 -13.60 20.90
C ALA A 156 -6.79 -12.97 19.61
N THR A 157 -6.81 -11.63 19.51
CA THR A 157 -6.30 -10.87 18.34
C THR A 157 -4.79 -11.07 18.16
N VAL A 158 -4.03 -11.00 19.26
CA VAL A 158 -2.58 -11.24 19.24
C VAL A 158 -2.28 -12.69 18.82
N LYS A 159 -3.01 -13.68 19.39
CA LYS A 159 -2.84 -15.09 19.03
C LYS A 159 -3.18 -15.36 17.56
N GLU A 160 -4.23 -14.73 17.03
CA GLU A 160 -4.59 -14.83 15.63
C GLU A 160 -3.44 -14.33 14.74
N PHE A 161 -2.86 -13.16 15.03
CA PHE A 161 -1.71 -12.66 14.29
C PHE A 161 -0.54 -13.64 14.33
N PHE A 162 -0.16 -14.15 15.51
CA PHE A 162 0.93 -15.13 15.63
C PHE A 162 0.66 -16.42 14.83
N SER A 163 -0.59 -16.78 14.62
CA SER A 163 -0.95 -17.93 13.79
C SER A 163 -0.65 -17.73 12.31
N THR A 164 -0.58 -16.46 11.85
CA THR A 164 -0.25 -16.12 10.44
C THR A 164 1.24 -16.28 10.12
N ILE A 165 2.11 -16.28 11.14
CA ILE A 165 3.55 -16.46 10.94
C ILE A 165 3.80 -17.89 10.42
N PRO A 166 4.50 -18.06 9.27
CA PRO A 166 4.84 -19.38 8.74
C PRO A 166 5.60 -20.25 9.76
N LYS A 167 5.34 -21.56 9.75
CA LYS A 167 5.95 -22.50 10.72
C LYS A 167 7.48 -22.45 10.74
N HIS A 168 8.12 -22.26 9.58
CA HIS A 168 9.58 -22.17 9.50
C HIS A 168 10.12 -20.93 10.21
N LEU A 169 9.46 -19.77 10.09
CA LEU A 169 9.85 -18.54 10.79
C LEU A 169 9.55 -18.61 12.29
N ARG A 170 8.42 -19.21 12.68
CA ARG A 170 8.11 -19.40 14.12
C ARG A 170 9.19 -20.17 14.86
N LYS A 171 9.85 -21.14 14.20
CA LYS A 171 10.94 -21.92 14.79
C LYS A 171 12.22 -21.11 15.04
N THR A 172 12.37 -19.96 14.38
CA THR A 172 13.55 -19.08 14.56
C THR A 172 13.36 -18.07 15.69
N ILE A 173 12.16 -17.98 16.27
CA ILE A 173 11.88 -17.06 17.38
C ILE A 173 12.58 -17.58 18.64
N GLN A 174 13.51 -16.77 19.15
CA GLN A 174 14.28 -17.07 20.36
C GLN A 174 13.74 -16.31 21.57
N VAL A 175 13.31 -15.06 21.35
CA VAL A 175 12.87 -14.17 22.43
C VAL A 175 11.59 -13.45 22.02
N VAL A 176 10.66 -13.36 22.98
CA VAL A 176 9.49 -12.49 22.86
C VAL A 176 9.57 -11.48 24.00
N CYS A 177 9.66 -10.18 23.63
CA CYS A 177 9.65 -9.07 24.57
C CYS A 177 8.23 -8.51 24.66
N THR A 178 7.69 -8.43 25.85
CA THR A 178 6.39 -7.79 26.11
C THR A 178 6.57 -6.80 27.24
N ASP A 179 5.89 -5.67 27.19
CA ASP A 179 5.73 -4.84 28.38
C ASP A 179 4.72 -5.55 29.30
N LEU A 180 5.21 -5.92 30.49
CA LEU A 180 4.40 -6.68 31.46
C LEU A 180 3.42 -5.70 32.12
N TYR A 181 2.20 -5.65 31.59
CA TYR A 181 1.04 -5.26 32.36
C TYR A 181 0.28 -6.54 32.78
N ASP A 182 0.06 -6.67 34.08
CA ASP A 182 -0.78 -7.71 34.68
C ASP A 182 -2.22 -7.72 34.17
#